data_6a98189a0df41612ae60b83b2bada6aa
#
_entry.id   6a98189a0df41612ae60b83b2bada6aa
#
_cell.length_a   1.000
_cell.length_b   1.000
_cell.length_c   1.000
_cell.angle_alpha   90.00
_cell.angle_beta   90.00
_cell.angle_gamma   90.00
#
_symmetry.space_group_name_H-M   'P 1'
#
loop_
_entity.id
_entity.type
_entity.pdbx_description
1 polymer ?
#
loop_
_entity_poly.entity_id
_entity_poly.type
_entity_poly.pdbx_seq_one_letter_code
_entity_poly.pdbx_strand_id
1 'polypeptide(L)'
;MYSTVRTAVLDGISAIPVQVEVDISTGMPVFDMVGNLTSEVREAKERVKTALHSVGIVLPAKRITVNLSPANIKKTGTGFDLPIAVAILTAMGVIDADSIKGCTLAGELNLNGEILPVSGILPIVFDEYNKGIGKFIIPKQNENEGRLVCGAKIFGISHLNDVIAQFDETAFTCQKTGMAHELQMDEKYADFCDVNGQKFIKRACEVAAGGMHNILLVGPPGAGKTMIAERMPSILPPLSENERLELSKIYSICGLLDNDSSLRDSRPFRNPHYSVTQAALIGGGTRINPGEISLAHNGVLFLDELAEFKGGLLDLLRAPLEEHCIRLSRAGRNVTYPANFLLFGAMNPCSCGYYPDMQRCRCSEPTLRRYFDKVSQPIIDRIDICVEASPLSFEDINSTTSNESSADIRKRVMHCHELQKERFKGESFSYNSKISTDKLEKYCSLGSREKSYMENMFDKLGLTARTYHKILKVARTIADLDGCENIKTKHLNEAICYRSINEKFWG
;
A
#
# COMPACT_ATOMS: atom_id res chain seq x y z
N MET A 1 20.73 7.38 40.17
CA MET A 1 21.47 6.96 38.98
C MET A 1 20.54 7.17 37.82
N TYR A 2 20.92 7.97 36.83
CA TYR A 2 20.06 8.40 35.73
C TYR A 2 20.66 8.01 34.38
N SER A 3 19.82 7.60 33.47
CA SER A 3 20.22 7.34 32.06
C SER A 3 19.08 7.70 31.09
N THR A 4 19.43 7.91 29.85
CA THR A 4 18.47 8.17 28.77
C THR A 4 18.86 7.41 27.52
N VAL A 5 17.92 6.68 26.92
CA VAL A 5 18.10 5.93 25.69
C VAL A 5 17.02 6.36 24.69
N ARG A 6 17.41 6.52 23.43
CA ARG A 6 16.49 6.90 22.35
C ARG A 6 15.87 5.68 21.67
N THR A 7 14.58 5.75 21.45
CA THR A 7 13.78 4.79 20.66
C THR A 7 12.72 5.55 19.86
N ALA A 8 11.82 4.84 19.18
CA ALA A 8 10.71 5.45 18.47
C ALA A 8 9.44 4.61 18.56
N VAL A 9 8.29 5.26 18.35
CA VAL A 9 6.99 4.62 18.21
C VAL A 9 6.41 4.92 16.84
N LEU A 10 5.74 3.94 16.24
CA LEU A 10 5.09 4.10 14.94
C LEU A 10 3.78 4.91 15.07
N ASP A 11 3.57 5.82 14.13
CA ASP A 11 2.33 6.56 13.92
C ASP A 11 2.00 6.56 12.41
N GLY A 12 1.14 5.65 12.00
CA GLY A 12 0.96 5.35 10.58
C GLY A 12 2.24 4.79 9.96
N ILE A 13 2.66 5.37 8.85
CA ILE A 13 3.91 5.01 8.14
C ILE A 13 5.14 5.79 8.63
N SER A 14 4.98 6.61 9.67
CA SER A 14 6.03 7.47 10.22
C SER A 14 6.42 7.01 11.62
N ALA A 15 7.61 7.45 12.07
CA ALA A 15 8.11 7.18 13.41
C ALA A 15 8.29 8.47 14.22
N ILE A 16 7.78 8.44 15.46
CA ILE A 16 7.89 9.54 16.42
C ILE A 16 8.95 9.15 17.44
N PRO A 17 9.96 10.01 17.70
CA PRO A 17 11.00 9.73 18.69
C PRO A 17 10.41 9.61 20.10
N VAL A 18 10.96 8.69 20.87
CA VAL A 18 10.64 8.45 22.28
C VAL A 18 11.95 8.38 23.06
N GLN A 19 12.00 9.01 24.22
CA GLN A 19 13.09 8.87 25.17
C GLN A 19 12.69 7.91 26.26
N VAL A 20 13.53 6.92 26.53
CA VAL A 20 13.43 6.03 27.69
C VAL A 20 14.36 6.56 28.77
N GLU A 21 13.79 7.14 29.80
CA GLU A 21 14.50 7.70 30.93
C GLU A 21 14.40 6.73 32.10
N VAL A 22 15.53 6.40 32.72
CA VAL A 22 15.60 5.53 33.88
C VAL A 22 16.24 6.24 35.05
N ASP A 23 15.58 6.25 36.21
CA ASP A 23 16.14 6.67 37.48
C ASP A 23 16.16 5.51 38.49
N ILE A 24 17.33 5.26 39.08
CA ILE A 24 17.53 4.30 40.17
C ILE A 24 17.89 5.08 41.42
N SER A 25 16.93 5.24 42.33
CA SER A 25 17.01 6.02 43.55
C SER A 25 16.83 5.16 44.80
N THR A 26 17.26 5.70 45.97
CA THR A 26 17.06 5.05 47.27
C THR A 26 15.58 5.05 47.61
N GLY A 27 15.05 3.92 48.13
CA GLY A 27 13.67 3.79 48.49
C GLY A 27 13.23 2.33 48.56
N MET A 28 11.92 2.09 48.75
CA MET A 28 11.39 0.73 48.70
C MET A 28 11.64 0.12 47.30
N PRO A 29 12.03 -1.17 47.23
CA PRO A 29 12.26 -1.86 45.95
C PRO A 29 10.97 -1.94 45.16
N VAL A 30 10.82 -1.06 44.19
CA VAL A 30 9.67 -0.98 43.27
C VAL A 30 10.19 -0.73 41.87
N PHE A 31 9.57 -1.38 40.90
CA PHE A 31 9.81 -1.10 39.47
C PHE A 31 8.56 -0.44 38.88
N ASP A 32 8.61 0.86 38.68
CA ASP A 32 7.50 1.65 38.16
C ASP A 32 7.75 2.05 36.71
N MET A 33 6.71 1.97 35.87
CA MET A 33 6.73 2.48 34.50
C MET A 33 5.70 3.59 34.35
N VAL A 34 6.13 4.75 33.85
CA VAL A 34 5.30 5.94 33.63
C VAL A 34 5.30 6.37 32.17
N GLY A 35 4.25 7.06 31.79
CA GLY A 35 3.98 7.49 30.43
C GLY A 35 2.60 7.01 29.95
N ASN A 36 2.24 7.34 28.72
CA ASN A 36 0.99 6.86 28.12
C ASN A 36 1.23 5.48 27.48
N LEU A 37 1.15 4.41 28.29
CA LEU A 37 1.55 3.03 27.97
C LEU A 37 0.34 2.14 27.71
N THR A 38 0.40 1.32 26.67
CA THR A 38 -0.53 0.18 26.50
C THR A 38 -0.19 -0.95 27.48
N SER A 39 -1.10 -1.95 27.62
CA SER A 39 -0.83 -3.17 28.41
C SER A 39 0.44 -3.88 27.98
N GLU A 40 0.64 -4.04 26.68
CA GLU A 40 1.82 -4.68 26.07
C GLU A 40 3.14 -4.02 26.52
N VAL A 41 3.17 -2.68 26.56
CA VAL A 41 4.36 -1.92 27.01
C VAL A 41 4.52 -2.00 28.51
N ARG A 42 3.44 -2.09 29.30
CA ARG A 42 3.52 -2.29 30.75
C ARG A 42 4.06 -3.67 31.12
N GLU A 43 3.74 -4.68 30.32
CA GLU A 43 4.24 -6.05 30.50
C GLU A 43 5.75 -6.15 30.22
N ALA A 44 6.35 -5.21 29.48
CA ALA A 44 7.79 -5.10 29.29
C ALA A 44 8.56 -5.13 30.63
N LYS A 45 7.96 -4.62 31.70
CA LYS A 45 8.55 -4.67 33.05
C LYS A 45 8.97 -6.08 33.44
N GLU A 46 8.07 -7.06 33.30
CA GLU A 46 8.35 -8.44 33.72
C GLU A 46 9.30 -9.15 32.73
N ARG A 47 9.16 -8.90 31.42
CA ARG A 47 10.08 -9.44 30.42
C ARG A 47 11.50 -8.94 30.63
N VAL A 48 11.68 -7.63 30.76
CA VAL A 48 13.00 -7.02 30.98
C VAL A 48 13.64 -7.48 32.29
N LYS A 49 12.87 -7.51 33.39
CA LYS A 49 13.37 -8.00 34.67
C LYS A 49 13.87 -9.44 34.60
N THR A 50 13.10 -10.33 33.98
CA THR A 50 13.44 -11.74 33.84
C THR A 50 14.62 -11.93 32.88
N ALA A 51 14.63 -11.22 31.76
CA ALA A 51 15.73 -11.27 30.78
C ALA A 51 17.06 -10.77 31.39
N LEU A 52 17.06 -9.69 32.16
CA LEU A 52 18.26 -9.21 32.85
C LEU A 52 18.74 -10.24 33.88
N HIS A 53 17.86 -10.84 34.64
CA HIS A 53 18.21 -11.90 35.60
C HIS A 53 18.83 -13.13 34.90
N SER A 54 18.28 -13.55 33.74
CA SER A 54 18.79 -14.71 33.00
C SER A 54 20.22 -14.52 32.47
N VAL A 55 20.62 -13.29 32.18
CA VAL A 55 21.99 -12.93 31.79
C VAL A 55 22.91 -12.61 32.97
N GLY A 56 22.49 -12.95 34.20
CA GLY A 56 23.28 -12.77 35.42
C GLY A 56 23.27 -11.35 36.01
N ILE A 57 22.45 -10.46 35.52
CA ILE A 57 22.31 -9.10 36.06
C ILE A 57 21.21 -9.05 37.13
N VAL A 58 21.63 -8.80 38.35
CA VAL A 58 20.71 -8.64 39.48
C VAL A 58 20.36 -7.17 39.66
N LEU A 59 19.05 -6.86 39.53
CA LEU A 59 18.58 -5.50 39.77
C LEU A 59 18.78 -5.10 41.25
N PRO A 60 19.24 -3.87 41.52
CA PRO A 60 19.47 -3.41 42.89
C PRO A 60 18.14 -3.31 43.66
N ALA A 61 18.17 -3.62 44.96
CA ALA A 61 17.03 -3.48 45.88
C ALA A 61 16.74 -1.97 46.13
N LYS A 62 16.44 -1.22 45.10
CA LYS A 62 16.16 0.22 45.06
C LYS A 62 14.89 0.50 44.26
N ARG A 63 14.43 1.73 44.29
CA ARG A 63 13.32 2.18 43.43
C ARG A 63 13.84 2.41 42.01
N ILE A 64 13.27 1.71 41.03
CA ILE A 64 13.55 1.87 39.61
C ILE A 64 12.32 2.51 38.97
N THR A 65 12.49 3.68 38.40
CA THR A 65 11.43 4.38 37.66
C THR A 65 11.85 4.50 36.19
N VAL A 66 11.01 4.00 35.30
CA VAL A 66 11.18 4.07 33.85
C VAL A 66 10.12 5.00 33.29
N ASN A 67 10.53 6.10 32.67
CA ASN A 67 9.64 7.05 32.02
C ASN A 67 9.81 7.00 30.50
N LEU A 68 8.73 6.83 29.74
CA LEU A 68 8.72 6.91 28.28
C LEU A 68 8.15 8.25 27.84
N SER A 69 9.05 9.21 27.55
CA SER A 69 8.75 10.59 27.17
C SER A 69 8.63 10.72 25.62
N PRO A 70 7.72 11.58 25.11
CA PRO A 70 6.78 12.46 25.82
C PRO A 70 5.47 11.73 26.21
N ALA A 71 4.83 12.16 27.30
CA ALA A 71 3.64 11.50 27.86
C ALA A 71 2.37 11.64 27.01
N ASN A 72 2.28 12.65 26.14
CA ASN A 72 1.13 12.87 25.25
C ASN A 72 1.03 11.85 24.11
N ILE A 73 2.10 11.10 23.81
CA ILE A 73 2.13 10.08 22.76
C ILE A 73 1.89 8.72 23.40
N LYS A 74 0.92 7.97 22.88
CA LYS A 74 0.62 6.61 23.31
C LYS A 74 1.67 5.63 22.78
N LYS A 75 2.38 4.93 23.67
CA LYS A 75 3.36 3.91 23.31
C LYS A 75 2.66 2.57 23.12
N THR A 76 2.93 1.96 21.97
CA THR A 76 2.34 0.69 21.54
C THR A 76 3.41 -0.24 20.99
N GLY A 77 3.23 -1.53 21.13
CA GLY A 77 4.15 -2.55 20.63
C GLY A 77 5.20 -2.99 21.65
N THR A 78 5.93 -4.03 21.28
CA THR A 78 6.92 -4.71 22.13
C THR A 78 8.36 -4.23 21.93
N GLY A 79 8.59 -3.35 20.94
CA GLY A 79 9.93 -2.85 20.58
C GLY A 79 10.63 -1.99 21.64
N PHE A 80 9.97 -1.74 22.79
CA PHE A 80 10.54 -0.97 23.89
C PHE A 80 11.36 -1.81 24.88
N ASP A 81 11.29 -3.14 24.85
CA ASP A 81 11.93 -4.01 25.81
C ASP A 81 13.46 -3.81 25.81
N LEU A 82 14.07 -3.86 24.63
CA LEU A 82 15.52 -3.65 24.47
C LEU A 82 15.95 -2.23 24.91
N PRO A 83 15.31 -1.14 24.47
CA PRO A 83 15.63 0.21 24.95
C PRO A 83 15.53 0.35 26.47
N ILE A 84 14.51 -0.26 27.11
CA ILE A 84 14.34 -0.22 28.58
C ILE A 84 15.46 -1.00 29.27
N ALA A 85 15.81 -2.20 28.78
CA ALA A 85 16.88 -3.00 29.34
C ALA A 85 18.24 -2.28 29.27
N VAL A 86 18.54 -1.71 28.10
CA VAL A 86 19.81 -0.94 27.90
C VAL A 86 19.82 0.31 28.77
N ALA A 87 18.71 1.03 28.92
CA ALA A 87 18.65 2.18 29.79
C ALA A 87 18.89 1.80 31.27
N ILE A 88 18.36 0.67 31.74
CA ILE A 88 18.62 0.17 33.09
C ILE A 88 20.11 -0.21 33.25
N LEU A 89 20.68 -0.95 32.30
CA LEU A 89 22.10 -1.35 32.32
C LEU A 89 23.03 -0.12 32.33
N THR A 90 22.70 0.92 31.56
CA THR A 90 23.44 2.18 31.56
C THR A 90 23.29 2.92 32.87
N ALA A 91 22.11 2.98 33.46
CA ALA A 91 21.90 3.59 34.78
C ALA A 91 22.66 2.84 35.89
N MET A 92 22.86 1.53 35.76
CA MET A 92 23.65 0.71 36.67
C MET A 92 25.17 0.82 36.45
N GLY A 93 25.60 1.47 35.35
CA GLY A 93 27.02 1.58 34.98
C GLY A 93 27.61 0.31 34.36
N VAL A 94 26.76 -0.64 33.92
CA VAL A 94 27.19 -1.87 33.21
C VAL A 94 27.55 -1.53 31.77
N ILE A 95 26.79 -0.62 31.14
CA ILE A 95 27.05 -0.09 29.80
C ILE A 95 27.47 1.37 29.94
N ASP A 96 28.53 1.77 29.20
CA ASP A 96 28.96 3.15 29.15
C ASP A 96 27.92 4.01 28.36
N ALA A 97 27.50 5.12 28.96
CA ALA A 97 26.53 6.03 28.36
C ALA A 97 27.02 6.62 27.01
N ASP A 98 28.32 6.85 26.88
CA ASP A 98 28.90 7.42 25.66
C ASP A 98 28.87 6.42 24.48
N SER A 99 28.90 5.13 24.75
CA SER A 99 28.83 4.09 23.70
C SER A 99 27.48 4.04 22.98
N ILE A 100 26.37 4.37 23.67
CA ILE A 100 25.01 4.37 23.10
C ILE A 100 24.53 5.76 22.68
N LYS A 101 25.33 6.77 22.89
CA LYS A 101 25.00 8.17 22.56
C LYS A 101 24.79 8.33 21.04
N GLY A 102 23.66 8.92 20.67
CA GLY A 102 23.28 9.10 19.26
C GLY A 102 22.82 7.81 18.57
N CYS A 103 22.53 6.74 19.33
CA CYS A 103 21.92 5.54 18.84
C CYS A 103 20.40 5.53 19.06
N THR A 104 19.64 5.02 18.11
CA THR A 104 18.23 4.64 18.30
C THR A 104 18.15 3.11 18.46
N LEU A 105 17.44 2.65 19.48
CA LEU A 105 17.31 1.25 19.82
C LEU A 105 15.85 0.80 19.60
N ALA A 106 15.66 -0.41 19.11
CA ALA A 106 14.36 -1.07 19.06
C ALA A 106 14.55 -2.60 19.11
N GLY A 107 13.69 -3.30 19.85
CA GLY A 107 13.75 -4.77 19.95
C GLY A 107 12.84 -5.28 21.07
N GLU A 108 12.30 -6.48 20.88
CA GLU A 108 11.54 -7.22 21.87
C GLU A 108 12.47 -8.19 22.58
N LEU A 109 12.26 -8.47 23.86
CA LEU A 109 13.02 -9.44 24.63
C LEU A 109 12.14 -10.65 24.98
N ASN A 110 12.70 -11.84 24.80
CA ASN A 110 12.15 -13.00 25.49
C ASN A 110 12.76 -13.17 26.91
N LEU A 111 12.27 -14.12 27.65
CA LEU A 111 12.64 -14.29 29.07
C LEU A 111 14.10 -14.79 29.28
N ASN A 112 14.73 -15.37 28.26
CA ASN A 112 16.11 -15.86 28.34
C ASN A 112 17.16 -14.82 27.90
N GLY A 113 16.70 -13.62 27.45
CA GLY A 113 17.59 -12.55 27.00
C GLY A 113 17.84 -12.53 25.49
N GLU A 114 17.20 -13.40 24.69
CA GLU A 114 17.21 -13.30 23.24
C GLU A 114 16.39 -12.08 22.77
N ILE A 115 16.85 -11.49 21.66
CA ILE A 115 16.23 -10.33 21.05
C ILE A 115 15.42 -10.78 19.84
N LEU A 116 14.11 -10.57 19.92
CA LEU A 116 13.14 -10.97 18.91
C LEU A 116 12.89 -9.84 17.90
N PRO A 117 12.55 -10.20 16.63
CA PRO A 117 12.26 -9.22 15.60
C PRO A 117 11.04 -8.38 15.93
N VAL A 118 11.03 -7.14 15.47
CA VAL A 118 9.90 -6.22 15.61
C VAL A 118 9.48 -5.68 14.26
N SER A 119 8.17 -5.46 14.09
CA SER A 119 7.63 -4.88 12.86
C SER A 119 7.88 -3.38 12.81
N GLY A 120 8.13 -2.85 11.59
CA GLY A 120 8.23 -1.40 11.38
C GLY A 120 9.61 -0.81 11.66
N ILE A 121 10.66 -1.59 11.52
CA ILE A 121 12.04 -1.09 11.65
C ILE A 121 12.40 -0.13 10.52
N LEU A 122 12.00 -0.40 9.28
CA LEU A 122 12.31 0.48 8.16
C LEU A 122 11.81 1.92 8.36
N PRO A 123 10.53 2.20 8.68
CA PRO A 123 10.09 3.56 8.99
C PRO A 123 10.80 4.17 10.21
N ILE A 124 11.13 3.39 11.24
CA ILE A 124 11.89 3.87 12.40
C ILE A 124 13.28 4.35 11.98
N VAL A 125 14.04 3.51 11.30
CA VAL A 125 15.39 3.83 10.85
C VAL A 125 15.38 5.00 9.88
N PHE A 126 14.45 5.02 8.90
CA PHE A 126 14.36 6.08 7.90
C PHE A 126 14.04 7.45 8.53
N ASP A 127 13.04 7.52 9.39
CA ASP A 127 12.61 8.80 9.95
C ASP A 127 13.60 9.33 10.99
N GLU A 128 14.22 8.45 11.79
CA GLU A 128 15.26 8.85 12.73
C GLU A 128 16.56 9.26 12.01
N TYR A 129 16.92 8.58 10.91
CA TYR A 129 18.05 8.96 10.07
C TYR A 129 17.87 10.38 9.48
N ASN A 130 16.68 10.68 8.98
CA ASN A 130 16.35 12.02 8.47
C ASN A 130 16.37 13.11 9.57
N LYS A 131 16.24 12.72 10.85
CA LYS A 131 16.41 13.62 12.00
C LYS A 131 17.87 13.74 12.48
N GLY A 132 18.81 13.15 11.76
CA GLY A 132 20.26 13.22 12.03
C GLY A 132 20.81 12.11 12.94
N ILE A 133 20.02 11.07 13.24
CA ILE A 133 20.51 9.90 13.99
C ILE A 133 21.12 8.90 13.02
N GLY A 134 22.42 8.68 13.12
CA GLY A 134 23.15 7.82 12.20
C GLY A 134 23.36 6.36 12.64
N LYS A 135 23.13 6.02 13.91
CA LYS A 135 23.42 4.71 14.51
C LYS A 135 22.15 4.04 15.04
N PHE A 136 22.00 2.74 14.74
CA PHE A 136 20.81 1.96 15.13
C PHE A 136 21.20 0.61 15.69
N ILE A 137 20.61 0.22 16.80
CA ILE A 137 20.78 -1.09 17.45
C ILE A 137 19.43 -1.77 17.39
N ILE A 138 19.35 -2.83 16.61
CA ILE A 138 18.10 -3.50 16.26
C ILE A 138 18.27 -5.03 16.29
N PRO A 139 17.17 -5.81 16.32
CA PRO A 139 17.27 -7.26 16.23
C PRO A 139 18.04 -7.72 14.98
N LYS A 140 18.84 -8.77 15.11
CA LYS A 140 19.61 -9.34 13.99
C LYS A 140 18.76 -9.71 12.79
N GLN A 141 17.54 -10.18 13.03
CA GLN A 141 16.58 -10.55 11.98
C GLN A 141 16.04 -9.34 11.20
N ASN A 142 16.07 -8.14 11.81
CA ASN A 142 15.70 -6.89 11.13
C ASN A 142 16.89 -6.14 10.52
N GLU A 143 18.10 -6.69 10.60
CA GLU A 143 19.32 -6.00 10.14
C GLU A 143 19.25 -5.65 8.64
N ASN A 144 18.80 -6.58 7.81
CA ASN A 144 18.63 -6.35 6.37
C ASN A 144 17.62 -5.24 6.10
N GLU A 145 16.51 -5.23 6.81
CA GLU A 145 15.48 -4.19 6.74
C GLU A 145 16.04 -2.80 7.10
N GLY A 146 16.79 -2.70 8.20
CA GLY A 146 17.46 -1.46 8.61
C GLY A 146 18.48 -0.95 7.58
N ARG A 147 19.20 -1.83 6.93
CA ARG A 147 20.20 -1.51 5.89
C ARG A 147 19.59 -0.95 4.60
N LEU A 148 18.28 -1.08 4.38
CA LEU A 148 17.59 -0.45 3.24
C LEU A 148 17.69 1.09 3.28
N VAL A 149 17.99 1.68 4.44
CA VAL A 149 18.25 3.11 4.58
C VAL A 149 19.73 3.40 4.32
N CYS A 150 20.03 3.91 3.13
CA CYS A 150 21.40 4.23 2.74
C CYS A 150 22.05 5.22 3.72
N GLY A 151 23.26 4.90 4.19
CA GLY A 151 24.01 5.73 5.13
C GLY A 151 23.70 5.47 6.61
N ALA A 152 22.62 4.78 6.96
CA ALA A 152 22.36 4.35 8.32
C ALA A 152 23.36 3.28 8.74
N LYS A 153 23.94 3.42 9.94
CA LYS A 153 24.86 2.47 10.55
C LYS A 153 24.05 1.51 11.42
N ILE A 154 23.96 0.25 11.02
CA ILE A 154 23.13 -0.75 11.68
C ILE A 154 24.02 -1.71 12.48
N PHE A 155 23.65 -1.97 13.71
CA PHE A 155 24.18 -3.03 14.56
C PHE A 155 23.04 -4.01 14.88
N GLY A 156 23.07 -5.16 14.24
CA GLY A 156 22.12 -6.25 14.45
C GLY A 156 22.55 -7.14 15.60
N ILE A 157 21.72 -7.29 16.63
CA ILE A 157 22.00 -8.04 17.83
C ILE A 157 20.98 -9.17 18.02
N SER A 158 21.45 -10.31 18.55
CA SER A 158 20.62 -11.50 18.78
C SER A 158 20.33 -11.75 20.26
N HIS A 159 21.19 -11.27 21.14
CA HIS A 159 21.10 -11.52 22.57
C HIS A 159 21.54 -10.30 23.40
N LEU A 160 21.01 -10.16 24.61
CA LEU A 160 21.38 -9.08 25.54
C LEU A 160 22.88 -9.05 25.85
N ASN A 161 23.54 -10.19 25.87
CA ASN A 161 24.99 -10.30 26.05
C ASN A 161 25.79 -9.58 24.96
N ASP A 162 25.26 -9.52 23.73
CA ASP A 162 25.93 -8.80 22.62
C ASP A 162 26.01 -7.31 22.91
N VAL A 163 25.03 -6.79 23.68
CA VAL A 163 24.98 -5.39 24.12
C VAL A 163 25.93 -5.13 25.29
N ILE A 164 26.11 -6.11 26.17
CA ILE A 164 26.95 -6.01 27.38
C ILE A 164 28.45 -6.17 27.01
N ALA A 165 28.77 -6.96 26.01
CA ALA A 165 30.14 -7.35 25.62
C ALA A 165 30.99 -6.25 24.96
N GLN A 166 30.56 -5.01 24.93
CA GLN A 166 31.17 -3.80 24.36
C GLN A 166 30.82 -3.50 22.90
N PHE A 167 30.27 -2.30 22.75
CA PHE A 167 30.09 -1.66 21.43
C PHE A 167 31.42 -1.06 20.97
N ASP A 168 32.05 -1.69 20.00
CA ASP A 168 33.09 -1.02 19.21
C ASP A 168 32.40 -0.37 17.98
N GLU A 169 32.89 0.77 17.53
CA GLU A 169 32.42 1.42 16.30
C GLU A 169 32.50 0.53 15.06
N THR A 170 33.37 -0.48 15.08
CA THR A 170 33.49 -1.50 14.03
C THR A 170 32.30 -2.45 13.94
N ALA A 171 31.48 -2.58 15.01
CA ALA A 171 30.29 -3.41 15.02
C ALA A 171 29.15 -2.86 14.13
N PHE A 172 29.18 -1.55 13.86
CA PHE A 172 28.18 -0.91 13.01
C PHE A 172 28.51 -1.11 11.54
N THR A 173 27.64 -1.79 10.83
CA THR A 173 27.75 -2.00 9.39
C THR A 173 26.88 -0.99 8.63
N CYS A 174 27.46 -0.40 7.60
CA CYS A 174 26.75 0.52 6.70
C CYS A 174 26.78 -0.07 5.28
N GLN A 175 25.64 -0.13 4.63
CA GLN A 175 25.61 -0.39 3.20
C GLN A 175 26.11 0.86 2.46
N LYS A 176 27.31 0.77 1.87
CA LYS A 176 27.82 1.83 1.00
C LYS A 176 27.05 1.79 -0.30
N THR A 177 26.28 2.85 -0.55
CA THR A 177 25.54 3.11 -1.79
C THR A 177 24.64 1.96 -2.21
N GLY A 178 23.35 2.29 -2.37
CA GLY A 178 22.40 1.35 -2.94
C GLY A 178 23.00 0.70 -4.17
N MET A 179 23.11 -0.62 -4.17
CA MET A 179 23.18 -1.29 -5.43
C MET A 179 21.97 -0.79 -6.21
N ALA A 180 22.22 -0.05 -7.28
CA ALA A 180 21.28 0.01 -8.36
C ALA A 180 21.07 -1.46 -8.74
N HIS A 181 20.09 -2.12 -8.10
CA HIS A 181 19.59 -3.36 -8.65
C HIS A 181 19.16 -2.94 -10.05
N GLU A 182 19.91 -3.41 -11.06
CA GLU A 182 19.35 -3.48 -12.40
C GLU A 182 17.95 -4.06 -12.17
N LEU A 183 16.95 -3.30 -12.58
CA LEU A 183 15.55 -3.68 -12.50
C LEU A 183 15.41 -5.03 -13.19
N GLN A 184 15.72 -6.12 -12.50
CA GLN A 184 15.37 -7.45 -12.94
C GLN A 184 13.85 -7.47 -12.90
N MET A 185 13.30 -7.18 -14.06
CA MET A 185 11.88 -7.24 -14.30
C MET A 185 11.48 -8.69 -14.07
N ASP A 186 10.87 -8.87 -12.93
CA ASP A 186 10.50 -10.16 -12.40
C ASP A 186 9.72 -11.01 -13.40
N GLU A 187 10.17 -12.22 -13.61
CA GLU A 187 9.41 -13.36 -14.14
C GLU A 187 8.16 -13.72 -13.27
N LYS A 188 7.89 -12.93 -12.22
CA LYS A 188 6.82 -13.16 -11.24
C LYS A 188 5.41 -12.92 -11.77
N TYR A 189 5.25 -12.17 -12.85
CA TYR A 189 3.92 -11.88 -13.38
C TYR A 189 3.60 -12.73 -14.60
N ALA A 190 2.37 -13.24 -14.64
CA ALA A 190 1.84 -13.86 -15.85
C ALA A 190 1.77 -12.84 -17.01
N ASP A 191 2.05 -13.27 -18.24
CA ASP A 191 2.13 -12.40 -19.40
C ASP A 191 0.80 -12.32 -20.16
N PHE A 192 0.51 -11.16 -20.77
CA PHE A 192 -0.67 -10.96 -21.63
C PHE A 192 -0.61 -11.79 -22.91
N CYS A 193 0.55 -12.29 -23.32
CA CYS A 193 0.65 -13.21 -24.47
C CYS A 193 -0.10 -14.53 -24.24
N ASP A 194 -0.31 -14.95 -22.99
CA ASP A 194 -1.08 -16.15 -22.66
C ASP A 194 -2.59 -15.97 -22.82
N VAL A 195 -3.07 -14.73 -22.96
CA VAL A 195 -4.49 -14.43 -23.10
C VAL A 195 -4.87 -14.47 -24.56
N ASN A 196 -5.61 -15.49 -24.98
CA ASN A 196 -6.11 -15.61 -26.34
C ASN A 196 -7.34 -14.72 -26.56
N GLY A 197 -7.48 -14.14 -27.75
CA GLY A 197 -8.60 -13.26 -28.08
C GLY A 197 -8.67 -11.99 -27.21
N GLN A 198 -9.88 -11.57 -26.82
CA GLN A 198 -10.16 -10.47 -25.85
C GLN A 198 -9.46 -9.12 -26.19
N LYS A 199 -9.26 -8.81 -27.48
CA LYS A 199 -8.52 -7.61 -27.94
C LYS A 199 -9.05 -6.32 -27.31
N PHE A 200 -10.38 -6.18 -27.20
CA PHE A 200 -11.02 -5.00 -26.64
C PHE A 200 -10.72 -4.84 -25.14
N ILE A 201 -10.70 -5.95 -24.39
CA ILE A 201 -10.38 -5.95 -22.96
C ILE A 201 -8.87 -5.66 -22.76
N LYS A 202 -7.99 -6.26 -23.56
CA LYS A 202 -6.54 -5.96 -23.53
C LYS A 202 -6.29 -4.48 -23.76
N ARG A 203 -6.95 -3.86 -24.74
CA ARG A 203 -6.87 -2.43 -25.00
C ARG A 203 -7.41 -1.60 -23.82
N ALA A 204 -8.53 -2.01 -23.22
CA ALA A 204 -9.08 -1.36 -22.04
C ALA A 204 -8.11 -1.43 -20.84
N CYS A 205 -7.43 -2.56 -20.64
CA CYS A 205 -6.37 -2.73 -19.63
C CYS A 205 -5.17 -1.82 -19.90
N GLU A 206 -4.74 -1.70 -21.16
CA GLU A 206 -3.68 -0.78 -21.57
C GLU A 206 -4.06 0.69 -21.25
N VAL A 207 -5.28 1.10 -21.59
CA VAL A 207 -5.79 2.45 -21.28
C VAL A 207 -5.89 2.66 -19.78
N ALA A 208 -6.38 1.65 -19.03
CA ALA A 208 -6.45 1.71 -17.57
C ALA A 208 -5.05 1.88 -16.94
N ALA A 209 -4.07 1.11 -17.41
CA ALA A 209 -2.68 1.23 -16.97
C ALA A 209 -2.07 2.57 -17.37
N GLY A 210 -2.31 3.04 -18.61
CA GLY A 210 -1.76 4.27 -19.13
C GLY A 210 -2.19 5.53 -18.39
N GLY A 211 -3.41 5.58 -17.87
CA GLY A 211 -3.94 6.73 -17.12
C GLY A 211 -4.17 6.47 -15.64
N MET A 212 -3.86 5.29 -15.12
CA MET A 212 -4.24 4.83 -13.78
C MET A 212 -5.75 4.94 -13.56
N HIS A 213 -6.54 4.49 -14.55
CA HIS A 213 -8.01 4.49 -14.51
C HIS A 213 -8.55 3.24 -13.83
N ASN A 214 -9.56 3.39 -12.99
CA ASN A 214 -10.28 2.28 -12.40
C ASN A 214 -11.10 1.54 -13.46
N ILE A 215 -11.05 0.22 -13.46
CA ILE A 215 -11.67 -0.65 -14.47
C ILE A 215 -12.61 -1.68 -13.85
N LEU A 216 -13.72 -1.96 -14.51
CA LEU A 216 -14.67 -3.02 -14.18
C LEU A 216 -14.91 -3.92 -15.39
N LEU A 217 -14.71 -5.22 -15.21
CA LEU A 217 -15.10 -6.23 -16.19
C LEU A 217 -16.42 -6.88 -15.77
N VAL A 218 -17.40 -6.87 -16.68
CA VAL A 218 -18.69 -7.54 -16.49
C VAL A 218 -18.81 -8.65 -17.54
N GLY A 219 -19.01 -9.90 -17.11
CA GLY A 219 -19.14 -10.98 -18.09
C GLY A 219 -19.41 -12.33 -17.44
N PRO A 220 -19.80 -13.34 -18.23
CA PRO A 220 -20.17 -14.65 -17.72
C PRO A 220 -19.00 -15.36 -17.00
N PRO A 221 -19.31 -16.38 -16.18
CA PRO A 221 -18.28 -17.25 -15.63
C PRO A 221 -17.41 -17.86 -16.75
N GLY A 222 -16.10 -18.00 -16.52
CA GLY A 222 -15.18 -18.56 -17.50
C GLY A 222 -14.74 -17.60 -18.62
N ALA A 223 -15.16 -16.32 -18.60
CA ALA A 223 -14.69 -15.32 -19.59
C ALA A 223 -13.25 -14.82 -19.37
N GLY A 224 -12.49 -15.42 -18.45
CA GLY A 224 -11.07 -15.07 -18.22
C GLY A 224 -10.84 -13.77 -17.43
N LYS A 225 -11.84 -13.22 -16.72
CA LYS A 225 -11.75 -11.95 -16.00
C LYS A 225 -10.60 -11.92 -14.97
N THR A 226 -10.51 -12.94 -14.13
CA THR A 226 -9.45 -13.11 -13.12
C THR A 226 -8.08 -13.25 -13.77
N MET A 227 -7.99 -14.06 -14.82
CA MET A 227 -6.77 -14.27 -15.61
C MET A 227 -6.22 -12.95 -16.18
N ILE A 228 -7.09 -12.06 -16.65
CA ILE A 228 -6.69 -10.73 -17.16
C ILE A 228 -6.25 -9.83 -16.02
N ALA A 229 -6.98 -9.82 -14.89
CA ALA A 229 -6.67 -8.99 -13.74
C ALA A 229 -5.28 -9.30 -13.14
N GLU A 230 -4.93 -10.58 -13.03
CA GLU A 230 -3.62 -11.03 -12.53
C GLU A 230 -2.44 -10.55 -13.38
N ARG A 231 -2.70 -10.23 -14.65
CA ARG A 231 -1.70 -9.72 -15.58
C ARG A 231 -1.54 -8.19 -15.56
N MET A 232 -2.46 -7.47 -14.92
CA MET A 232 -2.37 -6.00 -14.85
C MET A 232 -1.03 -5.46 -14.32
N PRO A 233 -0.43 -6.04 -13.26
CA PRO A 233 0.87 -5.56 -12.79
C PRO A 233 1.99 -5.65 -13.85
N SER A 234 1.91 -6.62 -14.77
CA SER A 234 2.94 -6.84 -15.80
C SER A 234 3.03 -5.70 -16.84
N ILE A 235 1.96 -4.94 -17.02
CA ILE A 235 1.92 -3.82 -17.97
C ILE A 235 2.07 -2.45 -17.30
N LEU A 236 2.05 -2.38 -15.95
CA LEU A 236 2.32 -1.15 -15.22
C LEU A 236 3.82 -0.81 -15.26
N PRO A 237 4.20 0.48 -15.24
CA PRO A 237 5.58 0.89 -15.13
C PRO A 237 6.23 0.38 -13.84
N PRO A 238 7.55 0.18 -13.81
CA PRO A 238 8.25 -0.16 -12.57
C PRO A 238 8.04 0.91 -11.51
N LEU A 239 8.15 0.51 -10.24
CA LEU A 239 8.06 1.43 -9.11
C LEU A 239 9.27 2.39 -9.11
N SER A 240 9.02 3.68 -8.90
CA SER A 240 10.07 4.65 -8.60
C SER A 240 10.68 4.38 -7.21
N GLU A 241 11.85 4.92 -6.91
CA GLU A 241 12.49 4.75 -5.60
C GLU A 241 11.59 5.21 -4.44
N ASN A 242 10.89 6.33 -4.61
CA ASN A 242 9.97 6.82 -3.59
C ASN A 242 8.77 5.88 -3.39
N GLU A 243 8.18 5.37 -4.49
CA GLU A 243 7.08 4.40 -4.43
C GLU A 243 7.53 3.08 -3.77
N ARG A 244 8.75 2.62 -4.07
CA ARG A 244 9.35 1.42 -3.45
C ARG A 244 9.52 1.61 -1.94
N LEU A 245 10.02 2.78 -1.53
CA LEU A 245 10.22 3.10 -0.12
C LEU A 245 8.88 3.19 0.64
N GLU A 246 7.90 3.92 0.10
CA GLU A 246 6.56 4.02 0.72
C GLU A 246 5.90 2.66 0.87
N LEU A 247 5.93 1.86 -0.19
CA LEU A 247 5.39 0.51 -0.18
C LEU A 247 6.11 -0.37 0.85
N SER A 248 7.44 -0.36 0.87
CA SER A 248 8.23 -1.14 1.81
C SER A 248 7.97 -0.74 3.27
N LYS A 249 7.74 0.55 3.56
CA LYS A 249 7.33 1.01 4.90
C LYS A 249 5.99 0.40 5.33
N ILE A 250 5.00 0.34 4.43
CA ILE A 250 3.68 -0.27 4.72
C ILE A 250 3.86 -1.76 5.04
N TYR A 251 4.64 -2.47 4.21
CA TYR A 251 4.88 -3.91 4.39
C TYR A 251 5.72 -4.20 5.64
N SER A 252 6.68 -3.35 5.99
CA SER A 252 7.46 -3.41 7.23
C SER A 252 6.56 -3.35 8.47
N ILE A 253 5.61 -2.40 8.51
CA ILE A 253 4.67 -2.23 9.63
C ILE A 253 3.79 -3.48 9.82
N CYS A 254 3.43 -4.15 8.72
CA CYS A 254 2.66 -5.38 8.74
C CYS A 254 3.51 -6.63 9.06
N GLY A 255 4.85 -6.53 9.12
CA GLY A 255 5.75 -7.67 9.23
C GLY A 255 5.74 -8.56 7.98
N LEU A 256 5.42 -7.97 6.82
CA LEU A 256 5.31 -8.64 5.52
C LEU A 256 6.46 -8.27 4.56
N LEU A 257 7.49 -7.59 5.08
CA LEU A 257 8.68 -7.30 4.29
C LEU A 257 9.54 -8.58 4.25
N ASP A 258 9.87 -9.02 3.04
CA ASP A 258 10.74 -10.17 2.85
C ASP A 258 12.13 -9.89 3.44
N ASN A 259 12.80 -10.93 3.97
CA ASN A 259 14.14 -10.81 4.56
C ASN A 259 15.25 -10.52 3.51
N ASP A 260 14.87 -10.36 2.25
CA ASP A 260 15.78 -9.96 1.19
C ASP A 260 16.28 -8.53 1.44
N SER A 261 17.52 -8.28 1.09
CA SER A 261 18.20 -7.01 1.30
C SER A 261 17.78 -5.90 0.32
N SER A 262 16.58 -5.97 -0.22
CA SER A 262 16.07 -5.01 -1.21
C SER A 262 14.71 -4.43 -0.82
N LEU A 263 14.44 -3.19 -1.23
CA LEU A 263 13.09 -2.63 -1.24
C LEU A 263 12.21 -3.44 -2.18
N ARG A 264 10.91 -3.47 -1.92
CA ARG A 264 9.97 -4.15 -2.84
C ARG A 264 10.02 -3.52 -4.23
N ASP A 265 10.36 -4.34 -5.22
CA ASP A 265 10.51 -3.91 -6.61
C ASP A 265 9.23 -4.13 -7.43
N SER A 266 8.39 -5.05 -6.98
CA SER A 266 7.18 -5.45 -7.70
C SER A 266 5.96 -4.67 -7.23
N ARG A 267 5.11 -4.22 -8.16
CA ARG A 267 3.82 -3.62 -7.84
C ARG A 267 2.91 -4.67 -7.18
N PRO A 268 2.29 -4.37 -6.04
CA PRO A 268 1.42 -5.34 -5.38
C PRO A 268 0.16 -5.61 -6.20
N PHE A 269 -0.23 -6.88 -6.21
CA PHE A 269 -1.55 -7.33 -6.65
C PHE A 269 -2.27 -7.93 -5.43
N ARG A 270 -3.31 -7.24 -4.95
CA ARG A 270 -4.08 -7.66 -3.79
C ARG A 270 -5.45 -8.10 -4.22
N ASN A 271 -5.81 -9.33 -3.87
CA ASN A 271 -7.10 -9.94 -4.22
C ASN A 271 -7.79 -10.44 -2.93
N PRO A 272 -8.39 -9.54 -2.12
CA PRO A 272 -9.12 -9.97 -0.95
C PRO A 272 -10.40 -10.70 -1.35
N HIS A 273 -10.66 -11.82 -0.69
CA HIS A 273 -11.89 -12.58 -0.89
C HIS A 273 -13.13 -11.74 -0.51
N TYR A 274 -14.26 -11.91 -1.17
CA TYR A 274 -15.49 -11.13 -0.91
C TYR A 274 -16.01 -11.24 0.53
N SER A 275 -15.62 -12.29 1.29
CA SER A 275 -15.95 -12.45 2.71
C SER A 275 -15.04 -11.67 3.66
N VAL A 276 -14.10 -10.89 3.14
CA VAL A 276 -13.16 -10.09 3.93
C VAL A 276 -13.89 -9.21 4.94
N THR A 277 -13.33 -9.07 6.13
CA THR A 277 -13.89 -8.17 7.16
C THR A 277 -13.53 -6.72 6.87
N GLN A 278 -14.32 -5.77 7.38
CA GLN A 278 -14.02 -4.34 7.28
C GLN A 278 -12.62 -4.02 7.79
N ALA A 279 -12.24 -4.57 8.95
CA ALA A 279 -10.92 -4.33 9.54
C ALA A 279 -9.77 -4.90 8.70
N ALA A 280 -9.96 -6.02 8.00
CA ALA A 280 -8.96 -6.57 7.10
C ALA A 280 -8.87 -5.75 5.81
N LEU A 281 -9.98 -5.21 5.30
CA LEU A 281 -10.01 -4.42 4.08
C LEU A 281 -9.38 -3.03 4.26
N ILE A 282 -9.84 -2.24 5.22
CA ILE A 282 -9.39 -0.85 5.43
C ILE A 282 -8.28 -0.72 6.48
N GLY A 283 -8.08 -1.74 7.30
CA GLY A 283 -7.17 -1.68 8.44
C GLY A 283 -7.89 -1.45 9.77
N GLY A 284 -7.17 -1.57 10.85
CA GLY A 284 -7.69 -1.44 12.20
C GLY A 284 -7.09 -2.49 13.15
N GLY A 285 -7.86 -2.87 14.14
CA GLY A 285 -7.39 -3.77 15.19
C GLY A 285 -7.06 -3.04 16.49
N THR A 286 -6.53 -3.75 17.48
CA THR A 286 -5.99 -3.15 18.73
C THR A 286 -4.75 -2.33 18.46
N ARG A 287 -3.86 -2.83 17.60
CA ARG A 287 -2.87 -2.04 16.87
C ARG A 287 -3.54 -1.61 15.57
N ILE A 288 -3.51 -0.31 15.28
CA ILE A 288 -4.09 0.23 14.04
C ILE A 288 -3.13 -0.16 12.90
N ASN A 289 -3.33 -1.33 12.30
CA ASN A 289 -2.53 -1.82 11.18
C ASN A 289 -3.19 -1.45 9.84
N PRO A 290 -2.40 -1.26 8.76
CA PRO A 290 -2.94 -1.09 7.42
C PRO A 290 -3.68 -2.35 6.95
N GLY A 291 -4.74 -2.16 6.15
CA GLY A 291 -5.51 -3.24 5.53
C GLY A 291 -5.12 -3.49 4.08
N GLU A 292 -5.88 -4.37 3.41
CA GLU A 292 -5.64 -4.78 2.01
C GLU A 292 -5.58 -3.61 1.03
N ILE A 293 -6.39 -2.56 1.27
CA ILE A 293 -6.38 -1.35 0.44
C ILE A 293 -5.03 -0.63 0.52
N SER A 294 -4.45 -0.50 1.72
CA SER A 294 -3.12 0.10 1.88
C SER A 294 -2.00 -0.81 1.41
N LEU A 295 -2.17 -2.15 1.54
CA LEU A 295 -1.23 -3.12 0.97
C LEU A 295 -1.24 -3.13 -0.57
N ALA A 296 -2.31 -2.64 -1.21
CA ALA A 296 -2.40 -2.46 -2.66
C ALA A 296 -1.77 -1.13 -3.13
N HIS A 297 -1.21 -0.33 -2.23
CA HIS A 297 -0.63 0.98 -2.55
C HIS A 297 0.39 0.89 -3.69
N ASN A 298 0.28 1.80 -4.66
CA ASN A 298 1.08 1.84 -5.90
C ASN A 298 0.98 0.57 -6.76
N GLY A 299 -0.07 -0.24 -6.59
CA GLY A 299 -0.34 -1.46 -7.32
C GLY A 299 -1.78 -1.60 -7.75
N VAL A 300 -2.29 -2.83 -7.73
CA VAL A 300 -3.64 -3.19 -8.16
C VAL A 300 -4.42 -3.78 -6.99
N LEU A 301 -5.58 -3.22 -6.70
CA LEU A 301 -6.59 -3.84 -5.84
C LEU A 301 -7.61 -4.53 -6.73
N PHE A 302 -7.57 -5.84 -6.77
CA PHE A 302 -8.51 -6.65 -7.53
C PHE A 302 -9.64 -7.12 -6.63
N LEU A 303 -10.89 -6.83 -7.03
CA LEU A 303 -12.09 -7.28 -6.34
C LEU A 303 -12.87 -8.18 -7.29
N ASP A 304 -12.70 -9.49 -7.12
CA ASP A 304 -13.48 -10.47 -7.86
C ASP A 304 -14.87 -10.63 -7.23
N GLU A 305 -15.84 -11.06 -8.04
CA GLU A 305 -17.22 -11.22 -7.60
C GLU A 305 -17.78 -9.99 -6.87
N LEU A 306 -17.55 -8.80 -7.45
CA LEU A 306 -17.82 -7.50 -6.81
C LEU A 306 -19.22 -7.40 -6.18
N ALA A 307 -20.23 -8.00 -6.82
CA ALA A 307 -21.61 -8.01 -6.33
C ALA A 307 -21.83 -8.95 -5.11
N GLU A 308 -20.85 -9.78 -4.73
CA GLU A 308 -20.99 -10.68 -3.59
C GLU A 308 -20.36 -10.12 -2.29
N PHE A 309 -19.68 -8.98 -2.36
CA PHE A 309 -19.20 -8.28 -1.17
C PHE A 309 -20.39 -7.86 -0.29
N LYS A 310 -20.24 -8.06 1.02
CA LYS A 310 -21.30 -7.70 1.99
C LYS A 310 -21.69 -6.22 1.88
N GLY A 311 -22.97 -5.95 2.04
CA GLY A 311 -23.53 -4.60 1.93
C GLY A 311 -22.74 -3.58 2.77
N GLY A 312 -22.44 -2.43 2.16
CA GLY A 312 -21.68 -1.33 2.76
C GLY A 312 -20.15 -1.49 2.75
N LEU A 313 -19.61 -2.71 2.49
CA LEU A 313 -18.15 -2.91 2.47
C LEU A 313 -17.50 -2.19 1.29
N LEU A 314 -18.14 -2.22 0.11
CA LEU A 314 -17.67 -1.50 -1.06
C LEU A 314 -17.71 0.02 -0.86
N ASP A 315 -18.67 0.53 -0.08
CA ASP A 315 -18.78 1.96 0.19
C ASP A 315 -17.58 2.52 0.95
N LEU A 316 -16.84 1.68 1.65
CA LEU A 316 -15.58 2.05 2.31
C LEU A 316 -14.46 2.42 1.32
N LEU A 317 -14.57 2.01 0.05
CA LEU A 317 -13.64 2.38 -1.01
C LEU A 317 -13.83 3.82 -1.50
N ARG A 318 -14.96 4.49 -1.18
CA ARG A 318 -15.27 5.82 -1.70
C ARG A 318 -14.19 6.85 -1.35
N ALA A 319 -13.81 6.92 -0.09
CA ALA A 319 -12.79 7.86 0.36
C ALA A 319 -11.39 7.50 -0.17
N PRO A 320 -10.89 6.25 -0.09
CA PRO A 320 -9.60 5.88 -0.67
C PRO A 320 -9.48 6.15 -2.18
N LEU A 321 -10.55 5.95 -2.94
CA LEU A 321 -10.55 6.21 -4.39
C LEU A 321 -10.50 7.72 -4.74
N GLU A 322 -10.92 8.60 -3.85
CA GLU A 322 -10.89 10.05 -4.05
C GLU A 322 -9.67 10.71 -3.38
N GLU A 323 -9.39 10.33 -2.14
CA GLU A 323 -8.36 10.97 -1.31
C GLU A 323 -7.00 10.25 -1.38
N HIS A 324 -6.93 9.06 -1.98
CA HIS A 324 -5.74 8.21 -2.07
C HIS A 324 -5.10 7.89 -0.72
N CYS A 325 -5.89 7.93 0.34
CA CYS A 325 -5.47 7.56 1.69
C CYS A 325 -6.63 6.97 2.49
N ILE A 326 -6.29 6.24 3.53
CA ILE A 326 -7.23 5.74 4.54
C ILE A 326 -6.94 6.46 5.85
N ARG A 327 -7.97 7.07 6.43
CA ARG A 327 -7.90 7.69 7.75
C ARG A 327 -8.63 6.81 8.76
N LEU A 328 -7.89 6.32 9.74
CA LEU A 328 -8.42 5.49 10.82
C LEU A 328 -8.38 6.26 12.13
N SER A 329 -9.57 6.46 12.72
CA SER A 329 -9.72 7.10 14.03
C SER A 329 -10.12 6.05 15.06
N ARG A 330 -9.28 5.80 16.06
CA ARG A 330 -9.57 4.82 17.11
C ARG A 330 -8.90 5.20 18.44
N ALA A 331 -9.67 5.12 19.52
CA ALA A 331 -9.19 5.37 20.89
C ALA A 331 -8.36 6.66 21.03
N GLY A 332 -8.82 7.76 20.38
CA GLY A 332 -8.16 9.06 20.44
C GLY A 332 -6.92 9.21 19.55
N ARG A 333 -6.64 8.25 18.66
CA ARG A 333 -5.56 8.34 17.65
C ARG A 333 -6.17 8.43 16.25
N ASN A 334 -5.59 9.30 15.44
CA ASN A 334 -5.88 9.41 14.02
C ASN A 334 -4.64 8.99 13.24
N VAL A 335 -4.76 7.91 12.49
CA VAL A 335 -3.66 7.38 11.68
C VAL A 335 -4.06 7.45 10.21
N THR A 336 -3.15 7.86 9.36
CA THR A 336 -3.35 7.92 7.92
C THR A 336 -2.40 6.96 7.22
N TYR A 337 -2.95 6.11 6.37
CA TYR A 337 -2.19 5.22 5.50
C TYR A 337 -2.39 5.61 4.04
N PRO A 338 -1.35 5.62 3.22
CA PRO A 338 -1.50 5.86 1.79
C PRO A 338 -2.27 4.70 1.13
N ALA A 339 -3.07 5.04 0.12
CA ALA A 339 -3.95 4.12 -0.59
C ALA A 339 -4.13 4.53 -2.06
N ASN A 340 -3.01 4.75 -2.75
CA ASN A 340 -3.00 5.07 -4.16
C ASN A 340 -2.90 3.78 -4.97
N PHE A 341 -3.99 3.27 -5.50
CA PHE A 341 -4.07 1.99 -6.23
C PHE A 341 -4.95 2.12 -7.46
N LEU A 342 -4.76 1.20 -8.40
CA LEU A 342 -5.69 0.97 -9.50
C LEU A 342 -6.74 -0.05 -9.03
N LEU A 343 -8.01 0.35 -9.01
CA LEU A 343 -9.11 -0.57 -8.72
C LEU A 343 -9.44 -1.37 -9.98
N PHE A 344 -9.34 -2.69 -9.87
CA PHE A 344 -9.81 -3.63 -10.89
C PHE A 344 -10.97 -4.44 -10.33
N GLY A 345 -12.17 -4.20 -10.81
CA GLY A 345 -13.35 -4.96 -10.42
C GLY A 345 -13.70 -6.02 -11.45
N ALA A 346 -14.20 -7.17 -10.99
CA ALA A 346 -14.82 -8.17 -11.86
C ALA A 346 -16.16 -8.62 -11.27
N MET A 347 -17.17 -8.79 -12.11
CA MET A 347 -18.47 -9.31 -11.69
C MET A 347 -19.16 -10.07 -12.82
N ASN A 348 -20.10 -10.90 -12.44
CA ASN A 348 -21.02 -11.52 -13.38
C ASN A 348 -22.14 -10.55 -13.77
N PRO A 349 -22.76 -10.69 -14.94
CA PRO A 349 -23.84 -9.80 -15.39
C PRO A 349 -25.17 -10.03 -14.66
N CYS A 350 -25.31 -11.08 -13.88
CA CYS A 350 -26.45 -11.38 -13.02
C CYS A 350 -26.13 -12.56 -12.10
N SER A 351 -27.01 -12.92 -11.20
CA SER A 351 -26.82 -14.03 -10.27
C SER A 351 -26.67 -15.41 -10.97
N CYS A 352 -27.27 -15.63 -12.14
CA CYS A 352 -27.05 -16.85 -12.93
C CYS A 352 -25.86 -16.76 -13.89
N GLY A 353 -25.30 -15.54 -14.12
CA GLY A 353 -24.11 -15.30 -14.93
C GLY A 353 -24.33 -15.15 -16.44
N TYR A 354 -25.58 -15.18 -16.94
CA TYR A 354 -25.83 -15.27 -18.39
C TYR A 354 -26.59 -14.08 -19.01
N TYR A 355 -27.01 -13.09 -18.22
CA TYR A 355 -27.65 -11.89 -18.78
C TYR A 355 -26.66 -11.15 -19.73
N PRO A 356 -27.07 -10.63 -20.90
CA PRO A 356 -28.42 -10.50 -21.43
C PRO A 356 -28.88 -11.70 -22.33
N ASP A 357 -28.19 -12.81 -22.36
CA ASP A 357 -28.58 -13.98 -23.11
C ASP A 357 -29.88 -14.60 -22.53
N MET A 358 -31.02 -14.16 -23.04
CA MET A 358 -32.32 -14.57 -22.54
C MET A 358 -32.65 -16.09 -22.80
N GLN A 359 -31.84 -16.79 -23.59
CA GLN A 359 -31.97 -18.25 -23.75
C GLN A 359 -31.39 -18.99 -22.52
N ARG A 360 -30.32 -18.43 -21.93
CA ARG A 360 -29.62 -19.01 -20.76
C ARG A 360 -29.99 -18.32 -19.45
N CYS A 361 -30.24 -17.03 -19.47
CA CYS A 361 -30.60 -16.25 -18.30
C CYS A 361 -32.07 -16.52 -17.91
N ARG A 362 -32.28 -16.92 -16.65
CA ARG A 362 -33.59 -17.13 -16.05
C ARG A 362 -33.93 -16.09 -14.97
N CYS A 363 -33.14 -15.04 -14.85
CA CYS A 363 -33.36 -14.01 -13.85
C CYS A 363 -34.55 -13.11 -14.23
N SER A 364 -35.48 -12.94 -13.31
CA SER A 364 -36.53 -11.93 -13.47
C SER A 364 -35.98 -10.52 -13.36
N GLU A 365 -36.65 -9.52 -13.92
CA GLU A 365 -36.26 -8.12 -13.85
C GLU A 365 -36.05 -7.64 -12.39
N PRO A 366 -36.92 -7.95 -11.42
CA PRO A 366 -36.67 -7.59 -10.02
C PRO A 366 -35.40 -8.24 -9.42
N THR A 367 -35.07 -9.47 -9.88
CA THR A 367 -33.84 -10.15 -9.45
C THR A 367 -32.59 -9.48 -10.02
N LEU A 368 -32.65 -9.03 -11.28
CA LEU A 368 -31.58 -8.29 -11.93
C LEU A 368 -31.35 -6.96 -11.23
N ARG A 369 -32.39 -6.17 -10.96
CA ARG A 369 -32.28 -4.92 -10.24
C ARG A 369 -31.64 -5.10 -8.87
N ARG A 370 -32.13 -6.06 -8.06
CA ARG A 370 -31.53 -6.37 -6.75
C ARG A 370 -30.07 -6.79 -6.83
N TYR A 371 -29.67 -7.44 -7.91
CA TYR A 371 -28.29 -7.84 -8.12
C TYR A 371 -27.39 -6.64 -8.43
N PHE A 372 -27.82 -5.74 -9.33
CA PHE A 372 -27.08 -4.55 -9.65
C PHE A 372 -27.04 -3.54 -8.49
N ASP A 373 -28.12 -3.43 -7.71
CA ASP A 373 -28.18 -2.58 -6.52
C ASP A 373 -27.17 -2.97 -5.41
N LYS A 374 -26.63 -4.21 -5.46
CA LYS A 374 -25.53 -4.60 -4.55
C LYS A 374 -24.27 -3.76 -4.75
N VAL A 375 -24.03 -3.26 -5.96
CA VAL A 375 -22.95 -2.34 -6.27
C VAL A 375 -23.53 -0.94 -6.39
N SER A 376 -23.32 -0.13 -5.36
CA SER A 376 -23.94 1.19 -5.27
C SER A 376 -23.49 2.13 -6.39
N GLN A 377 -24.41 2.96 -6.89
CA GLN A 377 -24.11 3.96 -7.93
C GLN A 377 -22.88 4.82 -7.60
N PRO A 378 -22.67 5.28 -6.35
CA PRO A 378 -21.44 6.00 -6.01
C PRO A 378 -20.14 5.25 -6.26
N ILE A 379 -20.11 3.93 -6.21
CA ILE A 379 -18.93 3.14 -6.56
C ILE A 379 -18.77 3.07 -8.08
N ILE A 380 -19.84 2.79 -8.82
CA ILE A 380 -19.84 2.80 -10.29
C ILE A 380 -19.38 4.16 -10.83
N ASP A 381 -19.79 5.22 -10.18
CA ASP A 381 -19.34 6.57 -10.49
C ASP A 381 -17.85 6.82 -10.25
N ARG A 382 -17.13 5.96 -9.57
CA ARG A 382 -15.67 6.04 -9.38
C ARG A 382 -14.88 5.11 -10.31
N ILE A 383 -15.58 4.26 -11.05
CA ILE A 383 -14.98 3.43 -12.10
C ILE A 383 -14.99 4.22 -13.41
N ASP A 384 -13.86 4.29 -14.09
CA ASP A 384 -13.70 5.08 -15.32
C ASP A 384 -13.98 4.27 -16.56
N ILE A 385 -13.58 3.00 -16.55
CA ILE A 385 -13.66 2.07 -17.68
C ILE A 385 -14.51 0.88 -17.27
N CYS A 386 -15.58 0.63 -18.02
CA CYS A 386 -16.43 -0.57 -17.84
C CYS A 386 -16.47 -1.35 -19.15
N VAL A 387 -16.10 -2.63 -19.12
CA VAL A 387 -15.97 -3.47 -20.31
C VAL A 387 -16.72 -4.77 -20.14
N GLU A 388 -17.44 -5.19 -21.19
CA GLU A 388 -18.10 -6.48 -21.23
C GLU A 388 -17.10 -7.55 -21.68
N ALA A 389 -16.92 -8.58 -20.86
CA ALA A 389 -16.13 -9.75 -21.20
C ALA A 389 -17.01 -10.77 -21.92
N SER A 390 -16.78 -10.98 -23.20
CA SER A 390 -17.47 -12.00 -23.97
C SER A 390 -16.87 -13.39 -23.70
N PRO A 391 -17.69 -14.46 -23.78
CA PRO A 391 -17.15 -15.82 -23.77
C PRO A 391 -16.11 -16.01 -24.88
N LEU A 392 -15.04 -16.74 -24.60
CA LEU A 392 -14.06 -17.11 -25.63
C LEU A 392 -14.71 -18.08 -26.63
N SER A 393 -14.51 -17.86 -27.93
CA SER A 393 -14.89 -18.81 -28.96
C SER A 393 -13.88 -19.97 -28.98
N PHE A 394 -14.30 -21.10 -29.55
CA PHE A 394 -13.38 -22.23 -29.76
C PHE A 394 -12.18 -21.84 -30.65
N GLU A 395 -12.41 -20.97 -31.62
CA GLU A 395 -11.38 -20.43 -32.51
C GLU A 395 -10.39 -19.58 -31.73
N ASP A 396 -10.84 -18.72 -30.76
CA ASP A 396 -9.97 -17.93 -29.91
C ASP A 396 -9.08 -18.84 -29.06
N ILE A 397 -9.63 -19.90 -28.49
CA ILE A 397 -8.89 -20.84 -27.62
C ILE A 397 -7.79 -21.57 -28.39
N ASN A 398 -8.07 -21.97 -29.63
CA ASN A 398 -7.15 -22.72 -30.48
C ASN A 398 -6.29 -21.84 -31.41
N SER A 399 -6.38 -20.52 -31.31
CA SER A 399 -5.59 -19.64 -32.16
C SER A 399 -4.11 -19.78 -31.83
N THR A 400 -3.32 -20.11 -32.87
CA THR A 400 -1.85 -20.16 -32.80
C THR A 400 -1.20 -18.81 -33.13
N THR A 401 -2.01 -17.76 -33.27
CA THR A 401 -1.48 -16.40 -33.53
C THR A 401 -0.72 -15.90 -32.31
N SER A 402 0.49 -15.39 -32.53
CA SER A 402 1.27 -14.75 -31.49
C SER A 402 0.49 -13.56 -30.90
N ASN A 403 0.14 -13.65 -29.64
CA ASN A 403 -0.44 -12.54 -28.90
C ASN A 403 0.63 -11.52 -28.54
N GLU A 404 0.20 -10.28 -28.35
CA GLU A 404 1.09 -9.21 -27.91
C GLU A 404 1.60 -9.46 -26.49
N SER A 405 2.90 -9.24 -26.26
CA SER A 405 3.54 -9.45 -24.95
C SER A 405 3.23 -8.30 -23.98
N SER A 406 3.23 -8.61 -22.68
CA SER A 406 3.16 -7.59 -21.64
C SER A 406 4.26 -6.53 -21.77
N ALA A 407 5.44 -6.93 -22.24
CA ALA A 407 6.57 -6.04 -22.44
C ALA A 407 6.29 -4.96 -23.51
N ASP A 408 5.60 -5.32 -24.60
CA ASP A 408 5.26 -4.36 -25.65
C ASP A 408 4.16 -3.40 -25.21
N ILE A 409 3.12 -3.90 -24.55
CA ILE A 409 2.08 -3.06 -23.95
C ILE A 409 2.71 -2.09 -22.93
N ARG A 410 3.58 -2.59 -22.06
CA ARG A 410 4.26 -1.78 -21.03
C ARG A 410 5.12 -0.67 -21.63
N LYS A 411 5.80 -0.88 -22.74
CA LYS A 411 6.56 0.19 -23.42
C LYS A 411 5.66 1.37 -23.78
N ARG A 412 4.46 1.11 -24.33
CA ARG A 412 3.50 2.17 -24.66
C ARG A 412 2.93 2.85 -23.41
N VAL A 413 2.65 2.07 -22.37
CA VAL A 413 2.19 2.60 -21.08
C VAL A 413 3.28 3.48 -20.45
N MET A 414 4.53 3.06 -20.46
CA MET A 414 5.66 3.87 -19.95
C MET A 414 5.79 5.18 -20.70
N HIS A 415 5.76 5.16 -22.02
CA HIS A 415 5.78 6.38 -22.83
C HIS A 415 4.60 7.32 -22.50
N CYS A 416 3.40 6.77 -22.33
CA CYS A 416 2.23 7.54 -21.89
C CYS A 416 2.45 8.19 -20.52
N HIS A 417 3.07 7.49 -19.57
CA HIS A 417 3.39 8.03 -18.24
C HIS A 417 4.47 9.13 -18.31
N GLU A 418 5.46 9.00 -19.20
CA GLU A 418 6.47 10.05 -19.43
C GLU A 418 5.82 11.35 -19.93
N LEU A 419 4.92 11.25 -20.93
CA LEU A 419 4.16 12.40 -21.41
C LEU A 419 3.34 13.07 -20.29
N GLN A 420 2.70 12.28 -19.43
CA GLN A 420 1.93 12.79 -18.31
C GLN A 420 2.84 13.45 -17.27
N LYS A 421 3.99 12.85 -16.94
CA LYS A 421 4.98 13.40 -16.00
C LYS A 421 5.49 14.78 -16.45
N GLU A 422 5.75 14.95 -17.74
CA GLU A 422 6.14 16.24 -18.29
C GLU A 422 4.99 17.24 -18.25
N ARG A 423 3.79 16.81 -18.69
CA ARG A 423 2.57 17.66 -18.72
C ARG A 423 2.18 18.17 -17.36
N PHE A 424 2.28 17.35 -16.32
CA PHE A 424 1.83 17.66 -14.97
C PHE A 424 2.95 18.15 -14.05
N LYS A 425 4.09 18.53 -14.61
CA LYS A 425 5.19 19.08 -13.82
C LYS A 425 4.73 20.33 -13.03
N GLY A 426 4.82 20.25 -11.69
CA GLY A 426 4.36 21.30 -10.77
C GLY A 426 2.88 21.20 -10.36
N GLU A 427 2.15 20.19 -10.83
CA GLU A 427 0.80 19.88 -10.37
C GLU A 427 0.81 18.91 -9.17
N SER A 428 -0.30 18.85 -8.45
CA SER A 428 -0.48 17.94 -7.31
C SER A 428 -0.86 16.51 -7.73
N PHE A 429 -1.00 16.25 -9.01
CA PHE A 429 -1.37 14.95 -9.58
C PHE A 429 -0.43 14.55 -10.71
N SER A 430 -0.32 13.25 -10.96
CA SER A 430 0.64 12.67 -11.92
C SER A 430 -0.02 11.90 -13.07
N TYR A 431 -1.32 11.64 -13.01
CA TYR A 431 -2.02 10.78 -13.97
C TYR A 431 -3.29 11.43 -14.50
N ASN A 432 -3.67 11.10 -15.75
CA ASN A 432 -4.86 11.65 -16.40
C ASN A 432 -6.14 11.37 -15.61
N SER A 433 -6.27 10.20 -14.95
CA SER A 433 -7.44 9.89 -14.11
C SER A 433 -7.62 10.87 -12.95
N LYS A 434 -6.54 11.51 -12.51
CA LYS A 434 -6.49 12.42 -11.35
C LYS A 434 -6.58 13.89 -11.69
N ILE A 435 -6.73 14.26 -12.97
CA ILE A 435 -6.94 15.64 -13.37
C ILE A 435 -8.15 16.20 -12.61
N SER A 436 -7.97 17.29 -11.89
CA SER A 436 -9.05 17.95 -11.17
C SER A 436 -10.05 18.65 -12.14
N THR A 437 -11.28 18.82 -11.73
CA THR A 437 -12.35 19.33 -12.61
C THR A 437 -12.04 20.73 -13.16
N ASP A 438 -11.42 21.59 -12.34
CA ASP A 438 -11.01 22.95 -12.70
C ASP A 438 -9.90 22.99 -13.78
N LYS A 439 -9.15 21.88 -13.94
CA LYS A 439 -8.05 21.78 -14.91
C LYS A 439 -8.38 20.97 -16.16
N LEU A 440 -9.60 20.43 -16.27
CA LEU A 440 -10.01 19.64 -17.42
C LEU A 440 -9.95 20.42 -18.71
N GLU A 441 -10.39 21.68 -18.74
CA GLU A 441 -10.34 22.52 -19.92
C GLU A 441 -8.91 22.75 -20.41
N LYS A 442 -7.94 22.86 -19.48
CA LYS A 442 -6.52 23.03 -19.79
C LYS A 442 -5.91 21.80 -20.43
N TYR A 443 -6.19 20.60 -19.88
CA TYR A 443 -5.49 19.37 -20.26
C TYR A 443 -6.28 18.44 -21.18
N CYS A 444 -7.60 18.62 -21.25
CA CYS A 444 -8.50 17.82 -22.08
C CYS A 444 -9.28 18.72 -23.07
N SER A 445 -8.66 19.81 -23.55
CA SER A 445 -9.29 20.72 -24.50
C SER A 445 -9.74 19.99 -25.77
N LEU A 446 -10.92 20.34 -26.26
CA LEU A 446 -11.51 19.79 -27.49
C LEU A 446 -11.48 20.83 -28.60
N GLY A 447 -11.16 20.42 -29.81
CA GLY A 447 -11.38 21.22 -31.01
C GLY A 447 -12.88 21.45 -31.29
N SER A 448 -13.21 22.38 -32.17
CA SER A 448 -14.62 22.73 -32.49
C SER A 448 -15.42 21.50 -32.95
N ARG A 449 -14.82 20.65 -33.77
CA ARG A 449 -15.46 19.42 -34.27
C ARG A 449 -15.71 18.41 -33.15
N GLU A 450 -14.73 18.18 -32.30
CA GLU A 450 -14.81 17.26 -31.16
C GLU A 450 -15.82 17.78 -30.12
N LYS A 451 -15.89 19.09 -29.92
CA LYS A 451 -16.86 19.70 -29.03
C LYS A 451 -18.30 19.49 -29.52
N SER A 452 -18.57 19.79 -30.79
CA SER A 452 -19.90 19.54 -31.39
C SER A 452 -20.26 18.05 -31.39
N TYR A 453 -19.27 17.17 -31.59
CA TYR A 453 -19.49 15.73 -31.47
C TYR A 453 -19.89 15.34 -30.05
N MET A 454 -19.20 15.83 -29.02
CA MET A 454 -19.51 15.54 -27.62
C MET A 454 -20.85 16.16 -27.16
N GLU A 455 -21.23 17.32 -27.65
CA GLU A 455 -22.55 17.93 -27.42
C GLU A 455 -23.66 16.99 -27.90
N ASN A 456 -23.56 16.50 -29.14
CA ASN A 456 -24.51 15.51 -29.68
C ASN A 456 -24.56 14.21 -28.89
N MET A 457 -23.41 13.71 -28.43
CA MET A 457 -23.35 12.47 -27.62
C MET A 457 -23.88 12.69 -26.21
N PHE A 458 -23.65 13.87 -25.62
CA PHE A 458 -24.17 14.22 -24.31
C PHE A 458 -25.70 14.15 -24.26
N ASP A 459 -26.37 14.74 -25.25
CA ASP A 459 -27.81 14.73 -25.34
C ASP A 459 -28.36 13.34 -25.69
N LYS A 460 -27.74 12.68 -26.68
CA LYS A 460 -28.19 11.36 -27.16
C LYS A 460 -28.10 10.26 -26.10
N LEU A 461 -27.05 10.29 -25.27
CA LEU A 461 -26.77 9.29 -24.23
C LEU A 461 -27.17 9.74 -22.84
N GLY A 462 -27.79 10.92 -22.68
CA GLY A 462 -28.21 11.43 -21.37
C GLY A 462 -27.06 11.52 -20.35
N LEU A 463 -25.86 11.91 -20.81
CA LEU A 463 -24.67 11.88 -19.96
C LEU A 463 -24.77 12.87 -18.79
N THR A 464 -24.31 12.46 -17.63
CA THR A 464 -24.11 13.40 -16.50
C THR A 464 -22.79 14.15 -16.65
N ALA A 465 -22.66 15.32 -16.01
CA ALA A 465 -21.41 16.08 -15.99
C ALA A 465 -20.23 15.23 -15.48
N ARG A 466 -20.45 14.37 -14.49
CA ARG A 466 -19.42 13.45 -13.95
C ARG A 466 -18.97 12.44 -15.01
N THR A 467 -19.90 11.84 -15.73
CA THR A 467 -19.59 10.90 -16.84
C THR A 467 -18.84 11.59 -17.97
N TYR A 468 -19.27 12.79 -18.35
CA TYR A 468 -18.59 13.61 -19.35
C TYR A 468 -17.12 13.87 -18.98
N HIS A 469 -16.85 14.30 -17.74
CA HIS A 469 -15.48 14.54 -17.28
C HIS A 469 -14.61 13.26 -17.33
N LYS A 470 -15.18 12.11 -17.02
CA LYS A 470 -14.47 10.84 -17.10
C LYS A 470 -14.14 10.44 -18.55
N ILE A 471 -15.12 10.61 -19.46
CA ILE A 471 -14.90 10.38 -20.89
C ILE A 471 -13.71 11.22 -21.37
N LEU A 472 -13.63 12.50 -20.97
CA LEU A 472 -12.53 13.37 -21.37
C LEU A 472 -11.17 12.88 -20.83
N LYS A 473 -11.09 12.45 -19.57
CA LYS A 473 -9.86 11.93 -18.97
C LYS A 473 -9.40 10.64 -19.64
N VAL A 474 -10.32 9.72 -19.93
CA VAL A 474 -10.03 8.49 -20.65
C VAL A 474 -9.62 8.78 -22.09
N ALA A 475 -10.32 9.67 -22.80
CA ALA A 475 -9.97 10.09 -24.15
C ALA A 475 -8.58 10.77 -24.23
N ARG A 476 -8.19 11.52 -23.17
CA ARG A 476 -6.84 12.08 -23.07
C ARG A 476 -5.78 10.97 -22.98
N THR A 477 -6.05 9.95 -22.16
CA THR A 477 -5.14 8.80 -22.06
C THR A 477 -5.02 8.02 -23.36
N ILE A 478 -6.13 7.81 -24.07
CA ILE A 478 -6.13 7.14 -25.38
C ILE A 478 -5.32 7.97 -26.39
N ALA A 479 -5.46 9.30 -26.37
CA ALA A 479 -4.69 10.18 -27.25
C ALA A 479 -3.18 10.15 -26.91
N ASP A 480 -2.82 10.06 -25.64
CA ASP A 480 -1.42 9.92 -25.20
C ASP A 480 -0.81 8.58 -25.68
N LEU A 481 -1.55 7.48 -25.53
CA LEU A 481 -1.14 6.15 -26.02
C LEU A 481 -0.99 6.11 -27.55
N ASP A 482 -1.81 6.88 -28.27
CA ASP A 482 -1.73 7.03 -29.74
C ASP A 482 -0.69 8.07 -30.18
N GLY A 483 0.09 8.67 -29.24
CA GLY A 483 1.07 9.72 -29.55
C GLY A 483 0.46 11.00 -30.13
N CYS A 484 -0.80 11.30 -29.82
CA CYS A 484 -1.52 12.46 -30.34
C CYS A 484 -1.54 13.59 -29.30
N GLU A 485 -1.08 14.78 -29.69
CA GLU A 485 -1.13 15.97 -28.83
C GLU A 485 -2.56 16.37 -28.47
N ASN A 486 -3.47 16.32 -29.46
CA ASN A 486 -4.87 16.72 -29.27
C ASN A 486 -5.80 15.51 -29.24
N ILE A 487 -6.87 15.61 -28.46
CA ILE A 487 -7.95 14.63 -28.42
C ILE A 487 -8.69 14.72 -29.77
N LYS A 488 -8.88 13.60 -30.46
CA LYS A 488 -9.62 13.47 -31.72
C LYS A 488 -10.93 12.72 -31.51
N THR A 489 -11.87 12.85 -32.42
CA THR A 489 -13.17 12.15 -32.39
C THR A 489 -13.04 10.63 -32.17
N LYS A 490 -12.00 9.97 -32.76
CA LYS A 490 -11.75 8.54 -32.55
C LYS A 490 -11.47 8.19 -31.10
N HIS A 491 -10.73 9.05 -30.36
CA HIS A 491 -10.42 8.84 -28.95
C HIS A 491 -11.65 8.98 -28.06
N LEU A 492 -12.51 9.96 -28.39
CA LEU A 492 -13.81 10.14 -27.72
C LEU A 492 -14.73 8.94 -27.94
N ASN A 493 -14.79 8.42 -29.16
CA ASN A 493 -15.58 7.22 -29.47
C ASN A 493 -15.13 6.01 -28.63
N GLU A 494 -13.84 5.73 -28.59
CA GLU A 494 -13.29 4.64 -27.78
C GLU A 494 -13.62 4.85 -26.30
N ALA A 495 -13.44 6.06 -25.77
CA ALA A 495 -13.76 6.39 -24.37
C ALA A 495 -15.26 6.24 -24.04
N ILE A 496 -16.16 6.62 -24.97
CA ILE A 496 -17.61 6.43 -24.84
C ILE A 496 -17.95 4.94 -24.82
N CYS A 497 -17.34 4.12 -25.69
CA CYS A 497 -17.55 2.67 -25.69
C CYS A 497 -17.24 2.04 -24.34
N TYR A 498 -16.25 2.52 -23.61
CA TYR A 498 -15.93 2.05 -22.26
C TYR A 498 -16.96 2.45 -21.19
N ARG A 499 -17.97 3.24 -21.53
CA ARG A 499 -19.03 3.65 -20.59
C ARG A 499 -20.44 3.16 -21.00
N SER A 500 -20.60 2.69 -22.23
CA SER A 500 -21.91 2.23 -22.75
C SER A 500 -22.52 1.08 -21.92
N ILE A 501 -21.72 0.32 -21.24
CA ILE A 501 -22.14 -0.78 -20.37
C ILE A 501 -22.87 -0.28 -19.12
N ASN A 502 -22.55 0.91 -18.62
CA ASN A 502 -23.22 1.45 -17.44
C ASN A 502 -24.73 1.68 -17.67
N GLU A 503 -25.10 2.15 -18.86
CA GLU A 503 -26.49 2.33 -19.24
C GLU A 503 -27.22 0.99 -19.36
N LYS A 504 -26.51 -0.04 -19.83
CA LYS A 504 -27.06 -1.38 -20.00
C LYS A 504 -27.39 -2.09 -18.68
N PHE A 505 -26.60 -1.85 -17.62
CA PHE A 505 -26.71 -2.57 -16.35
C PHE A 505 -27.21 -1.71 -15.19
N TRP A 506 -27.00 -0.38 -15.21
CA TRP A 506 -27.37 0.56 -14.13
C TRP A 506 -28.20 1.74 -14.61
N GLY A 507 -28.54 1.81 -15.91
CA GLY A 507 -29.40 2.84 -16.52
C GLY A 507 -30.90 2.61 -16.34
#